data_72b3941bb791155d0c615b8387d2f710
#
_entry.id   72b3941bb791155d0c615b8387d2f710
#
_cell.length_a   1.000
_cell.length_b   1.000
_cell.length_c   1.000
_cell.angle_alpha   90.00
_cell.angle_beta   90.00
_cell.angle_gamma   90.00
#
_symmetry.space_group_name_H-M   'P 1'
#
loop_
_entity.id
_entity.type
_entity.pdbx_description
1 polymer ?
#
loop_
_entity_poly.entity_id
_entity_poly.type
_entity_poly.pdbx_seq_one_letter_code
_entity_poly.pdbx_strand_id
1 'polypeptide(L)'
;MTVTVQAILDAIKNVIDPNTGKDFVSTKAVKNLTVSDGDVAFDVELGYPAKSQIAGLRKALIAAAKGVAGVANVSVNVSSNIVAHAV
;
A
#
# COMPACT_ATOMS: atom_id res chain seq x y z
N MET A 1 -12.23 10.65 -15.99
CA MET A 1 -10.77 10.73 -15.80
C MET A 1 -10.23 9.34 -15.49
N THR A 2 -9.16 9.00 -16.15
CA THR A 2 -8.56 7.66 -15.98
C THR A 2 -7.56 7.70 -14.83
N VAL A 3 -7.76 6.83 -13.87
CA VAL A 3 -6.79 6.64 -12.79
C VAL A 3 -5.63 5.83 -13.33
N THR A 4 -4.40 6.29 -13.06
CA THR A 4 -3.20 5.59 -13.52
C THR A 4 -2.46 4.98 -12.34
N VAL A 5 -1.66 3.96 -12.63
CA VAL A 5 -0.79 3.34 -11.63
C VAL A 5 0.13 4.39 -11.00
N GLN A 6 0.67 5.29 -11.82
CA GLN A 6 1.56 6.34 -11.33
C GLN A 6 0.86 7.28 -10.33
N ALA A 7 -0.40 7.62 -10.60
CA ALA A 7 -1.17 8.49 -9.70
C ALA A 7 -1.35 7.83 -8.34
N ILE A 8 -1.62 6.53 -8.33
CA ILE A 8 -1.75 5.77 -7.07
C ILE A 8 -0.42 5.70 -6.35
N LEU A 9 0.66 5.41 -7.05
CA LEU A 9 1.99 5.37 -6.44
C LEU A 9 2.37 6.72 -5.83
N ASP A 10 2.08 7.81 -6.53
CA ASP A 10 2.36 9.15 -6.01
C ASP A 10 1.53 9.46 -4.75
N ALA A 11 0.30 8.99 -4.71
CA ALA A 11 -0.56 9.19 -3.55
C ALA A 11 -0.04 8.41 -2.34
N ILE A 12 0.31 7.14 -2.51
CA ILE A 12 0.76 6.32 -1.39
C ILE A 12 2.18 6.64 -0.95
N LYS A 13 2.97 7.33 -1.78
CA LYS A 13 4.26 7.86 -1.34
C LYS A 13 4.17 8.80 -0.15
N ASN A 14 3.01 9.40 0.05
CA ASN A 14 2.78 10.29 1.20
C ASN A 14 2.54 9.52 2.49
N VAL A 15 2.32 8.22 2.40
CA VAL A 15 2.15 7.36 3.57
C VAL A 15 3.52 6.85 3.98
N ILE A 16 4.00 7.33 5.12
CA ILE A 16 5.32 6.96 5.62
C ILE A 16 5.15 5.89 6.69
N ASP A 17 5.92 4.82 6.56
CA ASP A 17 5.97 3.77 7.56
C ASP A 17 6.71 4.30 8.79
N PRO A 18 6.05 4.39 9.95
CA PRO A 18 6.69 4.93 11.15
C PRO A 18 7.83 4.04 11.67
N ASN A 19 7.87 2.79 11.27
CA ASN A 19 8.92 1.87 11.73
C ASN A 19 10.20 2.00 10.93
N THR A 20 10.08 2.30 9.64
CA THR A 20 11.25 2.45 8.76
C THR A 20 11.56 3.89 8.43
N GLY A 21 10.60 4.80 8.61
CA GLY A 21 10.74 6.20 8.21
C GLY A 21 10.73 6.40 6.71
N LYS A 22 10.34 5.39 5.95
CA LYS A 22 10.31 5.43 4.48
C LYS A 22 8.92 5.10 3.97
N ASP A 23 8.61 5.59 2.77
CA ASP A 23 7.36 5.25 2.14
C ASP A 23 7.40 3.83 1.55
N PHE A 24 6.22 3.28 1.33
CA PHE A 24 6.11 1.90 0.85
C PHE A 24 6.53 1.74 -0.62
N VAL A 25 6.51 2.81 -1.38
CA VAL A 25 6.95 2.77 -2.78
C VAL A 25 8.47 2.69 -2.87
N SER A 26 9.18 3.49 -2.08
CA SER A 26 10.64 3.50 -2.06
C SER A 26 11.22 2.18 -1.57
N THR A 27 10.56 1.53 -0.62
CA THR A 27 11.00 0.25 -0.10
C THR A 27 10.54 -0.93 -0.95
N LYS A 28 9.80 -0.65 -2.03
CA LYS A 28 9.24 -1.67 -2.93
C LYS A 28 8.31 -2.64 -2.21
N ALA A 29 7.64 -2.14 -1.18
CA ALA A 29 6.68 -2.94 -0.42
C ALA A 29 5.37 -3.14 -1.19
N VAL A 30 5.04 -2.22 -2.10
CA VAL A 30 3.83 -2.30 -2.90
C VAL A 30 4.03 -3.27 -4.05
N LYS A 31 3.13 -4.25 -4.16
CA LYS A 31 3.18 -5.28 -5.19
C LYS A 31 1.79 -5.48 -5.80
N ASN A 32 1.77 -6.02 -7.01
CA ASN A 32 0.52 -6.39 -7.68
C ASN A 32 -0.48 -5.24 -7.78
N LEU A 33 0.03 -4.04 -7.98
CA LEU A 33 -0.82 -2.86 -8.13
C LEU A 33 -1.59 -2.95 -9.44
N THR A 34 -2.91 -2.92 -9.34
CA THR A 34 -3.80 -2.93 -10.49
C THR A 34 -4.79 -1.79 -10.38
N VAL A 35 -5.10 -1.18 -11.51
CA VAL A 35 -6.08 -0.12 -11.60
C VAL A 35 -7.05 -0.47 -12.74
N SER A 36 -8.33 -0.48 -12.43
CA SER A 36 -9.37 -0.79 -13.41
C SER A 36 -10.58 0.12 -13.16
N ASP A 37 -10.78 1.10 -14.03
CA ASP A 37 -11.95 2.00 -14.01
C ASP A 37 -12.31 2.57 -12.62
N GLY A 38 -11.31 3.00 -11.89
CA GLY A 38 -11.51 3.53 -10.56
C GLY A 38 -11.43 2.50 -9.44
N ASP A 39 -11.33 1.24 -9.78
CA ASP A 39 -11.04 0.18 -8.81
C ASP A 39 -9.53 0.01 -8.71
N VAL A 40 -9.02 0.18 -7.51
CA VAL A 40 -7.59 0.07 -7.24
C VAL A 40 -7.37 -1.08 -6.28
N ALA A 41 -6.43 -1.93 -6.59
CA ALA A 41 -6.05 -3.02 -5.71
C ALA A 41 -4.54 -3.16 -5.70
N PHE A 42 -3.97 -3.35 -4.52
CA PHE A 42 -2.55 -3.62 -4.41
C PHE A 42 -2.26 -4.35 -3.11
N ASP A 43 -1.10 -4.98 -3.10
CA ASP A 43 -0.60 -5.68 -1.93
C ASP A 43 0.57 -4.90 -1.35
N VAL A 44 0.67 -4.90 -0.04
CA VAL A 44 1.82 -4.34 0.66
C VAL A 44 2.44 -5.45 1.48
N GLU A 45 3.73 -5.68 1.25
CA GLU A 45 4.48 -6.70 1.95
C GLU A 45 5.47 -6.04 2.89
N LEU A 46 5.30 -6.27 4.18
CA LEU A 46 6.19 -5.72 5.20
C LEU A 46 7.28 -6.73 5.51
N GLY A 47 8.51 -6.22 5.64
CA GLY A 47 9.66 -7.06 5.97
C GLY A 47 9.89 -7.25 7.47
N TYR A 48 8.90 -6.88 8.29
CA TYR A 48 9.00 -6.96 9.75
C TYR A 48 7.64 -7.34 10.32
N PRO A 49 7.59 -7.89 11.54
CA PRO A 49 6.32 -8.22 12.18
C PRO A 49 5.61 -6.94 12.61
N ALA A 50 4.44 -6.68 12.06
CA ALA A 50 3.70 -5.46 12.31
C ALA A 50 2.22 -5.73 12.61
N LYS A 51 1.93 -6.83 13.27
CA LYS A 51 0.56 -7.30 13.49
C LYS A 51 -0.36 -6.23 14.07
N SER A 52 0.11 -5.48 15.05
CA SER A 52 -0.69 -4.44 15.69
C SER A 52 -0.83 -3.18 14.82
N GLN A 53 0.01 -3.03 13.81
CA GLN A 53 0.04 -1.84 12.97
C GLN A 53 -0.58 -2.05 11.59
N ILE A 54 -0.81 -3.30 11.21
CA ILE A 54 -1.32 -3.62 9.88
C ILE A 54 -2.65 -2.92 9.60
N ALA A 55 -3.57 -2.93 10.55
CA ALA A 55 -4.87 -2.30 10.38
C ALA A 55 -4.74 -0.79 10.16
N GLY A 56 -3.88 -0.13 10.93
CA GLY A 56 -3.64 1.30 10.78
C GLY A 56 -2.97 1.66 9.47
N LEU A 57 -1.96 0.89 9.07
CA LEU A 57 -1.26 1.10 7.81
C LEU A 57 -2.19 0.88 6.62
N ARG A 58 -2.97 -0.17 6.67
CA ARG A 58 -3.95 -0.47 5.63
C ARG A 58 -4.94 0.68 5.47
N LYS A 59 -5.45 1.19 6.58
CA LYS A 59 -6.37 2.32 6.58
C LYS A 59 -5.75 3.56 5.96
N ALA A 60 -4.52 3.87 6.33
CA ALA A 60 -3.79 5.00 5.79
C ALA A 60 -3.56 4.87 4.27
N LEU A 61 -3.20 3.69 3.81
CA LEU A 61 -3.00 3.42 2.39
C LEU A 61 -4.30 3.54 1.60
N ILE A 62 -5.39 3.01 2.15
CA ILE A 62 -6.71 3.13 1.53
C ILE A 62 -7.10 4.61 1.43
N ALA A 63 -6.94 5.37 2.50
CA ALA A 63 -7.29 6.79 2.50
C ALA A 63 -6.46 7.57 1.48
N ALA A 64 -5.16 7.28 1.41
CA ALA A 64 -4.28 7.94 0.45
C ALA A 64 -4.69 7.64 -0.99
N ALA A 65 -4.97 6.38 -1.30
CA ALA A 65 -5.38 5.97 -2.63
C ALA A 65 -6.76 6.55 -2.99
N LYS A 66 -7.69 6.58 -2.04
CA LYS A 66 -9.02 7.18 -2.28
C LYS A 66 -8.95 8.68 -2.51
N GLY A 67 -7.91 9.33 -2.05
CA GLY A 67 -7.71 10.74 -2.31
C GLY A 67 -7.39 11.08 -3.76
N VAL A 68 -7.08 10.08 -4.57
CA VAL A 68 -6.79 10.27 -5.98
C VAL A 68 -8.11 10.46 -6.75
N ALA A 69 -8.17 11.50 -7.59
CA ALA A 69 -9.35 11.77 -8.37
C ALA A 69 -9.65 10.59 -9.30
N GLY A 70 -10.90 10.18 -9.34
CA GLY A 70 -11.36 9.08 -10.18
C GLY A 70 -11.36 7.72 -9.50
N VAL A 71 -10.78 7.61 -8.30
CA VAL A 71 -10.80 6.36 -7.54
C VAL A 71 -12.15 6.18 -6.85
N ALA A 72 -12.80 5.08 -7.13
CA ALA A 72 -14.08 4.73 -6.51
C ALA A 72 -13.90 3.73 -5.37
N ASN A 73 -13.10 2.69 -5.61
CA ASN A 73 -12.88 1.63 -4.63
C ASN A 73 -11.39 1.35 -4.49
N VAL A 74 -10.96 1.03 -3.28
CA VAL A 74 -9.58 0.65 -3.01
C VAL A 74 -9.57 -0.62 -2.20
N SER A 75 -8.79 -1.58 -2.65
CA SER A 75 -8.57 -2.83 -1.93
C SER A 75 -7.08 -2.94 -1.64
N VAL A 76 -6.72 -3.01 -0.38
CA VAL A 76 -5.34 -3.12 0.05
C VAL A 76 -5.19 -4.37 0.90
N ASN A 77 -4.24 -5.19 0.53
CA ASN A 77 -3.91 -6.38 1.29
C ASN A 77 -2.51 -6.21 1.88
N VAL A 78 -2.44 -6.05 3.19
CA VAL A 78 -1.16 -5.86 3.87
C VAL A 78 -0.77 -7.18 4.54
N SER A 79 0.42 -7.64 4.24
CA SER A 79 0.96 -8.85 4.84
C SER A 79 2.34 -8.57 5.40
N SER A 80 2.69 -9.24 6.47
CA SER A 80 4.05 -9.21 6.98
C SER A 80 4.74 -10.50 6.53
N ASN A 81 5.74 -10.32 5.68
CA ASN A 81 6.51 -11.46 5.23
C ASN A 81 7.67 -11.66 6.19
N ILE A 82 7.40 -12.37 7.25
CA ILE A 82 8.48 -12.80 8.12
C ILE A 82 9.07 -14.03 7.46
N VAL A 83 10.23 -13.83 6.86
CA VAL A 83 10.97 -14.97 6.40
C VAL A 83 11.48 -15.67 7.66
N ALA A 84 10.64 -16.49 8.23
CA ALA A 84 11.11 -17.41 9.23
C ALA A 84 12.03 -18.37 8.49
N HIS A 85 13.31 -18.15 8.62
CA HIS A 85 14.23 -19.18 8.24
C HIS A 85 14.14 -20.27 9.28
N ALA A 86 13.09 -21.03 9.18
CA ALA A 86 13.13 -22.31 9.82
C ALA A 86 14.18 -23.10 9.06
N VAL A 87 15.27 -23.21 9.64
CA VAL A 87 16.26 -24.12 9.11
C VAL A 87 15.88 -25.52 9.52
#